data_b7114b29c98a76e8c8ab71885a7e6301
#
_entry.id   b7114b29c98a76e8c8ab71885a7e6301
#
_cell.length_a   1.000
_cell.length_b   1.000
_cell.length_c   1.000
_cell.angle_alpha   90.00
_cell.angle_beta   90.00
_cell.angle_gamma   90.00
#
_symmetry.space_group_name_H-M   'P 1'
#
loop_
_entity.id
_entity.type
_entity.pdbx_description
1 polymer ?
#
loop_
_entity_poly.entity_id
_entity_poly.type
_entity_poly.pdbx_seq_one_letter_code
_entity_poly.pdbx_strand_id
1 'polypeptide(L)'
;MSIFKKTIFSVLLSLLVMGNVHADKIKIGTEGAYPPWNSKTEAGKLIGFEVELAYTLCRYIGQQCVIVEQDWDGMIPALIMRKFDAIMAGMSITAERQKAISFSQGYADEVASLAVMKGSSLEGLDTPAGINLTKPNAAAKKALKTLTAALAGKTVCVQTATIHQNFLDSGDVGKVNVRTYKTQDEVNLDLASGRCDAALAAAVAFSDYAEKSGKPVVLTGPTFSGGAFGNGVGVGIRKDDTELLKKFNAAINKARKNGDISRIATKWFGFDASM
;
A
#
# COMPACT_ATOMS: atom_id res chain seq x y z
N MET A 1 -23.19 -88.16 -4.79
CA MET A 1 -23.59 -87.18 -3.69
C MET A 1 -22.45 -86.20 -3.52
N SER A 2 -22.53 -85.10 -4.23
CA SER A 2 -21.46 -84.12 -4.34
C SER A 2 -21.97 -82.77 -3.82
N ILE A 3 -21.33 -82.27 -2.79
CA ILE A 3 -21.69 -81.05 -2.14
C ILE A 3 -20.90 -79.92 -2.79
N PHE A 4 -21.57 -79.03 -3.53
CA PHE A 4 -21.00 -77.80 -4.11
C PHE A 4 -20.83 -76.72 -3.04
N LYS A 5 -19.57 -76.40 -2.67
CA LYS A 5 -19.28 -75.24 -1.87
C LYS A 5 -19.24 -73.99 -2.76
N LYS A 6 -20.20 -73.09 -2.60
CA LYS A 6 -20.18 -71.76 -3.21
C LYS A 6 -19.32 -70.86 -2.35
N THR A 7 -18.17 -70.47 -2.88
CA THR A 7 -17.31 -69.43 -2.29
C THR A 7 -17.78 -68.08 -2.82
N ILE A 8 -18.33 -67.22 -1.91
CA ILE A 8 -18.72 -65.85 -2.22
C ILE A 8 -17.45 -65.01 -2.07
N PHE A 9 -16.96 -64.49 -3.20
CA PHE A 9 -15.84 -63.54 -3.23
C PHE A 9 -16.41 -62.10 -3.07
N SER A 10 -16.35 -61.55 -1.84
CA SER A 10 -16.72 -60.17 -1.56
C SER A 10 -15.59 -59.23 -2.03
N VAL A 11 -15.78 -58.61 -3.18
CA VAL A 11 -14.90 -57.50 -3.61
C VAL A 11 -15.34 -56.25 -2.88
N LEU A 12 -14.54 -55.82 -1.87
CA LEU A 12 -14.64 -54.53 -1.21
C LEU A 12 -14.11 -53.46 -2.20
N LEU A 13 -15.04 -52.77 -2.89
CA LEU A 13 -14.74 -51.63 -3.73
C LEU A 13 -14.53 -50.41 -2.83
N SER A 14 -13.28 -50.14 -2.44
CA SER A 14 -12.89 -48.95 -1.72
C SER A 14 -13.04 -47.74 -2.65
N LEU A 15 -14.15 -47.03 -2.59
CA LEU A 15 -14.30 -45.70 -3.19
C LEU A 15 -13.36 -44.72 -2.46
N LEU A 16 -12.21 -44.49 -3.05
CA LEU A 16 -11.38 -43.31 -2.74
C LEU A 16 -12.17 -42.07 -3.16
N VAL A 17 -12.90 -41.50 -2.25
CA VAL A 17 -13.42 -40.12 -2.39
C VAL A 17 -12.22 -39.21 -2.37
N MET A 18 -11.63 -38.91 -3.54
CA MET A 18 -10.74 -37.79 -3.73
C MET A 18 -11.56 -36.53 -3.55
N GLY A 19 -11.73 -36.10 -2.31
CA GLY A 19 -12.25 -34.78 -2.01
C GLY A 19 -11.32 -33.77 -2.69
N ASN A 20 -11.81 -33.10 -3.73
CA ASN A 20 -11.18 -31.89 -4.23
C ASN A 20 -11.16 -30.88 -3.06
N VAL A 21 -10.04 -30.85 -2.32
CA VAL A 21 -9.76 -29.75 -1.43
C VAL A 21 -9.55 -28.53 -2.34
N HIS A 22 -10.63 -27.84 -2.66
CA HIS A 22 -10.53 -26.49 -3.19
C HIS A 22 -9.86 -25.68 -2.08
N ALA A 23 -8.55 -25.50 -2.18
CA ALA A 23 -7.88 -24.54 -1.34
C ALA A 23 -8.54 -23.18 -1.59
N ASP A 24 -9.21 -22.65 -0.60
CA ASP A 24 -9.88 -21.36 -0.70
C ASP A 24 -8.87 -20.32 -1.22
N LYS A 25 -9.32 -19.54 -2.22
CA LYS A 25 -8.48 -18.49 -2.79
C LYS A 25 -8.28 -17.38 -1.77
N ILE A 26 -7.06 -16.90 -1.61
CA ILE A 26 -6.78 -15.72 -0.77
C ILE A 26 -7.35 -14.49 -1.50
N LYS A 27 -8.29 -13.81 -0.86
CA LYS A 27 -8.82 -12.53 -1.35
C LYS A 27 -7.95 -11.40 -0.82
N ILE A 28 -7.43 -10.56 -1.70
CA ILE A 28 -6.57 -9.43 -1.35
C ILE A 28 -7.27 -8.14 -1.75
N GLY A 29 -7.56 -7.29 -0.75
CA GLY A 29 -8.12 -5.96 -0.95
C GLY A 29 -7.06 -4.98 -1.44
N THR A 30 -7.40 -4.21 -2.49
CA THR A 30 -6.61 -3.09 -3.00
C THR A 30 -7.53 -1.96 -3.45
N GLU A 31 -7.01 -0.73 -3.55
CA GLU A 31 -7.83 0.42 -3.92
C GLU A 31 -8.02 0.52 -5.45
N GLY A 32 -6.96 0.35 -6.21
CA GLY A 32 -6.97 0.54 -7.66
C GLY A 32 -6.97 2.00 -8.12
N ALA A 33 -6.62 2.94 -7.23
CA ALA A 33 -6.57 4.39 -7.50
C ALA A 33 -5.31 5.06 -6.89
N TYR A 34 -4.23 4.32 -6.70
CA TYR A 34 -2.97 4.81 -6.14
C TYR A 34 -1.77 4.35 -6.97
N PRO A 35 -1.63 4.82 -8.23
CA PRO A 35 -0.48 4.45 -9.07
C PRO A 35 0.82 5.01 -8.48
N PRO A 36 1.96 4.32 -8.68
CA PRO A 36 2.13 3.02 -9.36
C PRO A 36 1.96 1.79 -8.45
N TRP A 37 1.55 1.99 -7.17
CA TRP A 37 1.29 0.92 -6.21
C TRP A 37 0.18 -0.01 -6.69
N ASN A 38 -0.98 0.57 -6.99
CA ASN A 38 -2.14 -0.13 -7.52
C ASN A 38 -3.02 0.85 -8.33
N SER A 39 -3.50 0.42 -9.47
CA SER A 39 -4.31 1.22 -10.39
C SER A 39 -5.19 0.34 -11.27
N LYS A 40 -5.98 0.96 -12.13
CA LYS A 40 -6.78 0.26 -13.13
C LYS A 40 -6.36 0.65 -14.54
N THR A 41 -6.39 -0.33 -15.45
CA THR A 41 -6.35 -0.05 -16.88
C THR A 41 -7.66 0.56 -17.34
N GLU A 42 -7.72 1.11 -18.56
CA GLU A 42 -8.97 1.57 -19.19
C GLU A 42 -10.05 0.48 -19.25
N ALA A 43 -9.66 -0.78 -19.37
CA ALA A 43 -10.56 -1.94 -19.32
C ALA A 43 -10.98 -2.34 -17.89
N GLY A 44 -10.62 -1.56 -16.86
CA GLY A 44 -10.97 -1.81 -15.47
C GLY A 44 -10.15 -2.91 -14.77
N LYS A 45 -9.11 -3.46 -15.42
CA LYS A 45 -8.26 -4.47 -14.81
C LYS A 45 -7.31 -3.85 -13.79
N LEU A 46 -7.27 -4.41 -12.58
CA LEU A 46 -6.34 -4.02 -11.54
C LEU A 46 -4.90 -4.39 -11.91
N ILE A 47 -4.00 -3.44 -11.78
CA ILE A 47 -2.57 -3.54 -12.08
C ILE A 47 -1.76 -2.74 -11.06
N GLY A 48 -0.44 -2.87 -11.08
CA GLY A 48 0.46 -2.11 -10.22
C GLY A 48 1.47 -3.01 -9.52
N PHE A 49 2.39 -2.36 -8.79
CA PHE A 49 3.42 -3.03 -8.02
C PHE A 49 2.83 -4.11 -7.09
N GLU A 50 1.83 -3.75 -6.30
CA GLU A 50 1.26 -4.64 -5.29
C GLU A 50 0.39 -5.74 -5.89
N VAL A 51 -0.28 -5.48 -7.00
CA VAL A 51 -1.06 -6.50 -7.71
C VAL A 51 -0.13 -7.60 -8.25
N GLU A 52 1.00 -7.22 -8.85
CA GLU A 52 2.00 -8.18 -9.34
C GLU A 52 2.69 -8.91 -8.19
N LEU A 53 3.05 -8.18 -7.11
CA LEU A 53 3.64 -8.77 -5.92
C LEU A 53 2.66 -9.74 -5.23
N ALA A 54 1.38 -9.41 -5.11
CA ALA A 54 0.36 -10.27 -4.53
C ALA A 54 0.30 -11.64 -5.21
N TYR A 55 0.24 -11.67 -6.54
CA TYR A 55 0.28 -12.94 -7.28
C TYR A 55 1.58 -13.73 -7.05
N THR A 56 2.71 -13.03 -6.93
CA THR A 56 4.01 -13.65 -6.64
C THR A 56 4.03 -14.26 -5.24
N LEU A 57 3.54 -13.53 -4.23
CA LEU A 57 3.46 -14.02 -2.86
C LEU A 57 2.51 -15.22 -2.73
N CYS A 58 1.33 -15.16 -3.38
CA CYS A 58 0.38 -16.26 -3.35
C CYS A 58 0.94 -17.53 -4.00
N ARG A 59 1.70 -17.40 -5.08
CA ARG A 59 2.43 -18.53 -5.68
C ARG A 59 3.41 -19.15 -4.68
N TYR A 60 4.11 -18.34 -3.88
CA TYR A 60 5.01 -18.83 -2.82
C TYR A 60 4.28 -19.45 -1.64
N ILE A 61 3.07 -19.00 -1.35
CA ILE A 61 2.17 -19.60 -0.35
C ILE A 61 1.60 -20.95 -0.86
N GLY A 62 1.57 -21.16 -2.17
CA GLY A 62 0.96 -22.34 -2.78
C GLY A 62 -0.58 -22.23 -2.91
N GLN A 63 -1.12 -21.01 -2.91
CA GLN A 63 -2.56 -20.74 -3.06
C GLN A 63 -2.81 -19.73 -4.18
N GLN A 64 -4.01 -19.77 -4.77
CA GLN A 64 -4.43 -18.75 -5.72
C GLN A 64 -4.86 -17.48 -4.99
N CYS A 65 -4.62 -16.32 -5.62
CA CYS A 65 -5.16 -15.05 -5.17
C CYS A 65 -6.27 -14.54 -6.08
N VAL A 66 -7.19 -13.79 -5.44
CA VAL A 66 -8.16 -12.95 -6.13
C VAL A 66 -7.98 -11.54 -5.58
N ILE A 67 -7.79 -10.57 -6.47
CA ILE A 67 -7.70 -9.16 -6.08
C ILE A 67 -9.11 -8.58 -6.04
N VAL A 68 -9.46 -7.93 -4.93
CA VAL A 68 -10.77 -7.33 -4.66
C VAL A 68 -10.60 -5.83 -4.55
N GLU A 69 -11.35 -5.08 -5.33
CA GLU A 69 -11.38 -3.63 -5.23
C GLU A 69 -12.15 -3.18 -3.99
N GLN A 70 -11.61 -2.22 -3.26
CA GLN A 70 -12.22 -1.62 -2.08
C GLN A 70 -11.73 -0.19 -1.94
N ASP A 71 -12.64 0.76 -1.76
CA ASP A 71 -12.32 2.15 -1.45
C ASP A 71 -11.38 2.23 -0.23
N TRP A 72 -10.42 3.15 -0.28
CA TRP A 72 -9.36 3.27 0.73
C TRP A 72 -9.89 3.47 2.16
N ASP A 73 -10.81 4.40 2.36
CA ASP A 73 -11.36 4.74 3.68
C ASP A 73 -12.11 3.59 4.35
N GLY A 74 -12.64 2.64 3.55
CA GLY A 74 -13.29 1.42 4.00
C GLY A 74 -12.36 0.20 4.12
N MET A 75 -11.07 0.29 3.83
CA MET A 75 -10.18 -0.86 3.66
C MET A 75 -10.03 -1.70 4.94
N ILE A 76 -9.66 -1.06 6.06
CA ILE A 76 -9.50 -1.78 7.35
C ILE A 76 -10.84 -2.32 7.88
N PRO A 77 -11.95 -1.56 7.90
CA PRO A 77 -13.26 -2.10 8.24
C PRO A 77 -13.67 -3.31 7.40
N ALA A 78 -13.44 -3.28 6.08
CA ALA A 78 -13.78 -4.38 5.18
C ALA A 78 -12.95 -5.65 5.46
N LEU A 79 -11.65 -5.51 5.81
CA LEU A 79 -10.82 -6.63 6.26
C LEU A 79 -11.37 -7.27 7.54
N ILE A 80 -11.73 -6.43 8.53
CA ILE A 80 -12.29 -6.90 9.82
C ILE A 80 -13.63 -7.63 9.58
N MET A 81 -14.46 -7.12 8.66
CA MET A 81 -15.73 -7.76 8.25
C MET A 81 -15.55 -8.97 7.33
N ARG A 82 -14.31 -9.43 7.07
CA ARG A 82 -13.98 -10.60 6.23
C ARG A 82 -14.44 -10.51 4.78
N LYS A 83 -14.53 -9.30 4.20
CA LYS A 83 -14.79 -9.13 2.76
C LYS A 83 -13.62 -9.66 1.92
N PHE A 84 -12.42 -9.56 2.47
CA PHE A 84 -11.17 -10.14 1.95
C PHE A 84 -10.26 -10.56 3.11
N ASP A 85 -9.14 -11.23 2.80
CA ASP A 85 -8.29 -11.88 3.80
C ASP A 85 -7.03 -11.08 4.13
N ALA A 86 -6.57 -10.28 3.18
CA ALA A 86 -5.37 -9.44 3.32
C ALA A 86 -5.55 -8.10 2.59
N ILE A 87 -4.80 -7.09 2.98
CA ILE A 87 -4.72 -5.78 2.32
C ILE A 87 -3.34 -5.63 1.69
N MET A 88 -3.30 -5.27 0.39
CA MET A 88 -2.13 -4.77 -0.30
C MET A 88 -2.54 -3.54 -1.10
N ALA A 89 -2.37 -2.36 -0.51
CA ALA A 89 -2.90 -1.08 -0.99
C ALA A 89 -2.02 0.13 -0.60
N GLY A 90 -0.68 0.01 -0.68
CA GLY A 90 0.22 1.06 -0.22
C GLY A 90 0.09 1.35 1.28
N MET A 91 -0.29 0.33 2.07
CA MET A 91 -0.64 0.56 3.46
C MET A 91 0.59 0.56 4.37
N SER A 92 1.03 1.75 4.78
CA SER A 92 2.17 1.94 5.70
C SER A 92 1.92 1.28 7.05
N ILE A 93 2.94 0.63 7.59
CA ILE A 93 2.94 -0.02 8.91
C ILE A 93 3.05 1.08 9.98
N THR A 94 1.95 1.41 10.65
CA THR A 94 1.94 2.40 11.74
C THR A 94 1.43 1.80 13.05
N ALA A 95 1.87 2.37 14.17
CA ALA A 95 1.40 1.94 15.49
C ALA A 95 -0.13 2.10 15.64
N GLU A 96 -0.71 3.11 15.01
CA GLU A 96 -2.17 3.34 15.05
C GLU A 96 -2.93 2.22 14.33
N ARG A 97 -2.54 1.89 13.09
CA ARG A 97 -3.14 0.79 12.34
C ARG A 97 -2.93 -0.57 13.01
N GLN A 98 -1.77 -0.76 13.67
CA GLN A 98 -1.48 -1.98 14.43
C GLN A 98 -2.39 -2.19 15.65
N LYS A 99 -3.10 -1.17 16.12
CA LYS A 99 -4.15 -1.36 17.14
C LYS A 99 -5.33 -2.18 16.61
N ALA A 100 -5.69 -2.01 15.34
CA ALA A 100 -6.84 -2.63 14.70
C ALA A 100 -6.50 -3.93 13.96
N ILE A 101 -5.36 -3.99 13.26
CA ILE A 101 -4.95 -5.12 12.41
C ILE A 101 -3.50 -5.51 12.68
N SER A 102 -3.09 -6.67 12.20
CA SER A 102 -1.69 -7.10 12.14
C SER A 102 -1.07 -6.76 10.78
N PHE A 103 0.24 -6.63 10.74
CA PHE A 103 1.00 -6.44 9.50
C PHE A 103 2.06 -7.52 9.36
N SER A 104 2.31 -7.91 8.11
CA SER A 104 3.53 -8.63 7.77
C SER A 104 4.78 -7.77 8.05
N GLN A 105 5.96 -8.36 7.92
CA GLN A 105 7.17 -7.55 7.70
C GLN A 105 6.98 -6.64 6.48
N GLY A 106 7.66 -5.48 6.46
CA GLY A 106 7.62 -4.57 5.33
C GLY A 106 8.18 -5.24 4.07
N TYR A 107 7.61 -4.93 2.92
CA TYR A 107 8.10 -5.41 1.62
C TYR A 107 8.65 -4.28 0.75
N ALA A 108 8.26 -3.05 1.00
CA ALA A 108 8.77 -1.88 0.29
C ALA A 108 8.85 -0.66 1.19
N ASP A 109 9.84 0.19 0.94
CA ASP A 109 9.93 1.52 1.55
C ASP A 109 9.02 2.49 0.80
N GLU A 110 8.42 3.39 1.57
CA GLU A 110 7.67 4.54 1.07
C GLU A 110 8.14 5.80 1.76
N VAL A 111 8.41 6.86 0.98
CA VAL A 111 8.63 8.19 1.51
C VAL A 111 7.52 9.11 1.01
N ALA A 112 6.97 9.91 1.92
CA ALA A 112 6.02 10.94 1.56
C ALA A 112 6.75 12.22 1.14
N SER A 113 6.10 13.05 0.33
CA SER A 113 6.59 14.37 -0.06
C SER A 113 5.44 15.33 -0.30
N LEU A 114 5.71 16.61 -0.15
CA LEU A 114 4.88 17.64 -0.72
C LEU A 114 5.14 17.73 -2.22
N ALA A 115 4.08 18.01 -2.98
CA ALA A 115 4.15 18.34 -4.39
C ALA A 115 3.43 19.66 -4.66
N VAL A 116 3.93 20.41 -5.64
CA VAL A 116 3.42 21.70 -6.08
C VAL A 116 3.45 21.81 -7.59
N MET A 117 2.74 22.75 -8.15
CA MET A 117 2.94 23.13 -9.54
C MET A 117 4.25 23.89 -9.71
N LYS A 118 5.00 23.58 -10.76
CA LYS A 118 6.23 24.29 -11.14
C LYS A 118 5.96 25.80 -11.24
N GLY A 119 6.83 26.63 -10.71
CA GLY A 119 6.67 28.08 -10.62
C GLY A 119 5.86 28.53 -9.40
N SER A 120 5.41 27.61 -8.53
CA SER A 120 4.77 27.93 -7.26
C SER A 120 5.72 28.63 -6.30
N SER A 121 5.19 29.49 -5.44
CA SER A 121 5.97 30.11 -4.33
C SER A 121 6.47 29.08 -3.31
N LEU A 122 6.00 27.86 -3.37
CA LEU A 122 6.41 26.74 -2.52
C LEU A 122 7.44 25.82 -3.22
N GLU A 123 7.83 26.11 -4.48
CA GLU A 123 8.87 25.34 -5.17
C GLU A 123 10.25 25.64 -4.56
N GLY A 124 11.09 24.60 -4.40
CA GLY A 124 12.49 24.78 -3.99
C GLY A 124 12.67 25.23 -2.54
N LEU A 125 11.83 24.81 -1.61
CA LEU A 125 11.98 25.11 -0.20
C LEU A 125 13.35 24.65 0.33
N ASP A 126 14.07 25.56 1.03
CA ASP A 126 15.38 25.27 1.63
C ASP A 126 15.23 24.33 2.85
N THR A 127 15.26 23.04 2.55
CA THR A 127 15.16 21.94 3.52
C THR A 127 16.16 20.84 3.19
N PRO A 128 16.52 19.95 4.16
CA PRO A 128 17.23 18.71 3.84
C PRO A 128 16.44 17.87 2.84
N ALA A 129 17.12 17.02 2.05
CA ALA A 129 16.49 16.15 1.08
C ALA A 129 15.49 15.16 1.71
N GLY A 130 15.76 14.70 2.94
CA GLY A 130 14.86 13.81 3.67
C GLY A 130 14.98 13.98 5.18
N ILE A 131 13.88 13.70 5.88
CA ILE A 131 13.82 13.71 7.35
C ILE A 131 13.12 12.45 7.86
N ASN A 132 13.62 11.93 9.00
CA ASN A 132 12.97 10.83 9.71
C ASN A 132 12.32 11.35 10.99
N LEU A 133 11.01 11.08 11.14
CA LEU A 133 10.22 11.61 12.25
C LEU A 133 10.10 10.64 13.44
N THR A 134 10.73 9.46 13.39
CA THR A 134 10.79 8.55 14.56
C THR A 134 11.55 9.17 15.72
N LYS A 135 12.71 9.82 15.41
CA LYS A 135 13.52 10.58 16.36
C LYS A 135 14.03 11.84 15.67
N PRO A 136 13.24 12.92 15.60
CA PRO A 136 13.60 14.10 14.84
C PRO A 136 14.86 14.77 15.41
N ASN A 137 15.88 14.88 14.58
CA ASN A 137 17.11 15.62 14.88
C ASN A 137 16.93 17.13 14.65
N ALA A 138 17.99 17.93 14.87
CA ALA A 138 17.95 19.37 14.68
C ALA A 138 17.59 19.78 13.24
N ALA A 139 18.06 19.04 12.23
CA ALA A 139 17.75 19.31 10.83
C ALA A 139 16.26 19.05 10.53
N ALA A 140 15.69 17.97 11.04
CA ALA A 140 14.26 17.66 10.91
C ALA A 140 13.41 18.75 11.58
N LYS A 141 13.76 19.19 12.79
CA LYS A 141 13.06 20.28 13.49
C LYS A 141 13.13 21.60 12.73
N LYS A 142 14.29 21.93 12.13
CA LYS A 142 14.44 23.11 11.27
C LYS A 142 13.54 23.01 10.03
N ALA A 143 13.52 21.84 9.37
CA ALA A 143 12.67 21.61 8.21
C ALA A 143 11.18 21.78 8.53
N LEU A 144 10.69 21.20 9.64
CA LEU A 144 9.30 21.36 10.07
C LEU A 144 8.97 22.85 10.33
N LYS A 145 9.89 23.62 10.94
CA LYS A 145 9.71 25.07 11.12
C LYS A 145 9.64 25.82 9.79
N THR A 146 10.49 25.48 8.82
CA THR A 146 10.44 26.05 7.46
C THR A 146 9.09 25.75 6.81
N LEU A 147 8.61 24.51 6.89
CA LEU A 147 7.31 24.11 6.35
C LEU A 147 6.16 24.83 7.05
N THR A 148 6.18 24.96 8.37
CA THR A 148 5.18 25.73 9.13
C THR A 148 5.03 27.16 8.60
N ALA A 149 6.16 27.82 8.34
CA ALA A 149 6.13 29.18 7.80
C ALA A 149 5.65 29.23 6.34
N ALA A 150 6.11 28.30 5.51
CA ALA A 150 5.78 28.25 4.07
C ALA A 150 4.31 27.87 3.83
N LEU A 151 3.76 26.96 4.63
CA LEU A 151 2.39 26.45 4.49
C LEU A 151 1.34 27.26 5.23
N ALA A 152 1.72 28.31 5.97
CA ALA A 152 0.77 29.15 6.69
C ALA A 152 -0.29 29.75 5.75
N GLY A 153 -1.57 29.46 6.02
CA GLY A 153 -2.71 29.93 5.20
C GLY A 153 -2.85 29.24 3.84
N LYS A 154 -1.96 28.28 3.50
CA LYS A 154 -2.03 27.54 2.24
C LYS A 154 -3.05 26.41 2.31
N THR A 155 -3.62 26.06 1.15
CA THR A 155 -4.47 24.90 0.98
C THR A 155 -3.63 23.71 0.57
N VAL A 156 -3.56 22.67 1.43
CA VAL A 156 -2.86 21.41 1.16
C VAL A 156 -3.88 20.31 0.92
N CYS A 157 -3.82 19.71 -0.27
CA CYS A 157 -4.70 18.64 -0.69
C CYS A 157 -4.12 17.27 -0.31
N VAL A 158 -5.00 16.35 0.12
CA VAL A 158 -4.59 15.05 0.62
C VAL A 158 -5.73 14.04 0.46
N GLN A 159 -5.39 12.77 0.27
CA GLN A 159 -6.41 11.71 0.30
C GLN A 159 -6.88 11.50 1.75
N THR A 160 -8.20 11.34 1.94
CA THR A 160 -8.82 11.13 3.26
C THR A 160 -8.35 9.82 3.91
N ALA A 161 -8.43 9.74 5.25
CA ALA A 161 -8.07 8.56 6.06
C ALA A 161 -6.65 8.03 5.84
N THR A 162 -5.73 8.89 5.38
CA THR A 162 -4.31 8.56 5.18
C THR A 162 -3.44 9.04 6.33
N ILE A 163 -2.24 8.49 6.43
CA ILE A 163 -1.18 9.01 7.31
C ILE A 163 -0.78 10.44 6.94
N HIS A 164 -0.94 10.80 5.67
CA HIS A 164 -0.66 12.13 5.14
C HIS A 164 -1.64 13.17 5.71
N GLN A 165 -2.94 12.85 5.70
CA GLN A 165 -3.96 13.66 6.36
C GLN A 165 -3.67 13.78 7.86
N ASN A 166 -3.44 12.66 8.55
CA ASN A 166 -3.17 12.66 9.99
C ASN A 166 -1.96 13.54 10.35
N PHE A 167 -0.91 13.53 9.52
CA PHE A 167 0.25 14.40 9.71
C PHE A 167 -0.07 15.89 9.55
N LEU A 168 -0.89 16.26 8.57
CA LEU A 168 -1.34 17.66 8.42
C LEU A 168 -2.22 18.10 9.59
N ASP A 169 -3.10 17.21 10.04
CA ASP A 169 -4.04 17.47 11.16
C ASP A 169 -3.34 17.48 12.53
N SER A 170 -2.16 16.86 12.67
CA SER A 170 -1.38 16.85 13.93
C SER A 170 -0.89 18.23 14.34
N GLY A 171 -0.74 19.14 13.38
CA GLY A 171 -0.17 20.45 13.59
C GLY A 171 1.37 20.51 13.58
N ASP A 172 2.05 19.40 13.25
CA ASP A 172 3.52 19.34 13.17
C ASP A 172 4.11 20.32 12.13
N VAL A 173 3.32 20.69 11.12
CA VAL A 173 3.65 21.72 10.12
C VAL A 173 2.81 23.00 10.29
N GLY A 174 2.31 23.24 11.51
CA GLY A 174 1.47 24.38 11.82
C GLY A 174 0.03 24.21 11.31
N LYS A 175 -0.74 25.31 11.35
CA LYS A 175 -2.12 25.30 10.89
C LYS A 175 -2.17 25.54 9.38
N VAL A 176 -2.63 24.54 8.63
CA VAL A 176 -2.85 24.58 7.18
C VAL A 176 -4.34 24.39 6.85
N ASN A 177 -4.79 24.82 5.68
CA ASN A 177 -6.13 24.53 5.19
C ASN A 177 -6.12 23.15 4.52
N VAL A 178 -6.44 22.08 5.27
CA VAL A 178 -6.47 20.74 4.74
C VAL A 178 -7.72 20.53 3.87
N ARG A 179 -7.54 20.08 2.63
CA ARG A 179 -8.64 19.68 1.74
C ARG A 179 -8.50 18.22 1.40
N THR A 180 -9.52 17.44 1.76
CA THR A 180 -9.50 15.98 1.60
C THR A 180 -10.27 15.54 0.37
N TYR A 181 -9.83 14.44 -0.24
CA TYR A 181 -10.41 13.78 -1.41
C TYR A 181 -10.54 12.29 -1.17
N LYS A 182 -11.44 11.64 -1.92
CA LYS A 182 -11.64 10.21 -1.80
C LYS A 182 -10.46 9.42 -2.35
N THR A 183 -9.87 9.88 -3.47
CA THR A 183 -8.78 9.21 -4.16
C THR A 183 -7.56 10.12 -4.36
N GLN A 184 -6.39 9.51 -4.56
CA GLN A 184 -5.19 10.27 -4.93
C GLN A 184 -5.30 10.90 -6.32
N ASP A 185 -6.04 10.29 -7.24
CA ASP A 185 -6.27 10.87 -8.58
C ASP A 185 -7.01 12.22 -8.50
N GLU A 186 -7.99 12.33 -7.60
CA GLU A 186 -8.68 13.60 -7.35
C GLU A 186 -7.75 14.65 -6.75
N VAL A 187 -6.87 14.27 -5.83
CA VAL A 187 -5.82 15.16 -5.29
C VAL A 187 -4.91 15.67 -6.40
N ASN A 188 -4.45 14.79 -7.29
CA ASN A 188 -3.57 15.13 -8.39
C ASN A 188 -4.24 16.10 -9.38
N LEU A 189 -5.50 15.86 -9.71
CA LEU A 189 -6.29 16.72 -10.61
C LEU A 189 -6.48 18.12 -10.02
N ASP A 190 -6.77 18.23 -8.73
CA ASP A 190 -6.99 19.52 -8.07
C ASP A 190 -5.69 20.30 -7.87
N LEU A 191 -4.57 19.61 -7.58
CA LEU A 191 -3.24 20.21 -7.59
C LEU A 191 -2.91 20.76 -8.99
N ALA A 192 -3.08 19.95 -10.03
CA ALA A 192 -2.78 20.33 -11.42
C ALA A 192 -3.67 21.47 -11.96
N SER A 193 -4.86 21.66 -11.40
CA SER A 193 -5.77 22.76 -11.74
C SER A 193 -5.58 24.02 -10.88
N GLY A 194 -4.62 24.04 -9.96
CA GLY A 194 -4.33 25.17 -9.09
C GLY A 194 -5.37 25.39 -7.97
N ARG A 195 -6.25 24.41 -7.70
CA ARG A 195 -7.19 24.48 -6.57
C ARG A 195 -6.56 24.13 -5.22
N CYS A 196 -5.33 23.62 -5.24
CA CYS A 196 -4.47 23.38 -4.08
C CYS A 196 -3.18 24.15 -4.27
N ASP A 197 -2.65 24.76 -3.20
CA ASP A 197 -1.29 25.35 -3.21
C ASP A 197 -0.23 24.25 -3.22
N ALA A 198 -0.50 23.15 -2.51
CA ALA A 198 0.35 21.95 -2.43
C ALA A 198 -0.52 20.70 -2.23
N ALA A 199 0.09 19.53 -2.39
CA ALA A 199 -0.50 18.25 -2.01
C ALA A 199 0.52 17.40 -1.25
N LEU A 200 0.05 16.47 -0.41
CA LEU A 200 0.91 15.55 0.36
C LEU A 200 0.50 14.10 0.10
N ALA A 201 1.43 13.27 -0.37
CA ALA A 201 1.25 11.84 -0.62
C ALA A 201 2.61 11.14 -0.71
N ALA A 202 2.61 9.84 -1.08
CA ALA A 202 3.84 9.16 -1.48
C ALA A 202 4.52 9.90 -2.64
N ALA A 203 5.82 10.13 -2.54
CA ALA A 203 6.58 10.85 -3.55
C ALA A 203 6.44 10.23 -4.95
N VAL A 204 6.44 8.89 -5.02
CA VAL A 204 6.30 8.15 -6.29
C VAL A 204 4.96 8.38 -6.97
N ALA A 205 3.87 8.62 -6.22
CA ALA A 205 2.55 8.86 -6.80
C ALA A 205 2.52 10.19 -7.58
N PHE A 206 3.19 11.22 -7.08
CA PHE A 206 3.32 12.49 -7.79
C PHE A 206 4.26 12.40 -9.00
N SER A 207 5.37 11.67 -8.87
CA SER A 207 6.31 11.46 -9.97
C SER A 207 5.64 10.70 -11.13
N ASP A 208 4.92 9.63 -10.82
CA ASP A 208 4.14 8.84 -11.80
C ASP A 208 3.07 9.70 -12.48
N TYR A 209 2.35 10.53 -11.70
CA TYR A 209 1.35 11.43 -12.26
C TYR A 209 1.97 12.48 -13.20
N ALA A 210 3.08 13.13 -12.79
CA ALA A 210 3.77 14.12 -13.60
C ALA A 210 4.24 13.52 -14.93
N GLU A 211 4.84 12.33 -14.89
CA GLU A 211 5.33 11.62 -16.08
C GLU A 211 4.18 11.24 -17.03
N LYS A 212 3.12 10.63 -16.51
CA LYS A 212 2.01 10.13 -17.35
C LYS A 212 1.12 11.24 -17.90
N SER A 213 0.85 12.28 -17.10
CA SER A 213 -0.03 13.38 -17.51
C SER A 213 0.68 14.49 -18.27
N GLY A 214 2.01 14.56 -18.20
CA GLY A 214 2.80 15.69 -18.70
C GLY A 214 2.58 17.00 -17.94
N LYS A 215 1.90 16.95 -16.79
CA LYS A 215 1.66 18.15 -15.97
C LYS A 215 2.95 18.51 -15.21
N PRO A 216 3.27 19.81 -15.08
CA PRO A 216 4.49 20.28 -14.42
C PRO A 216 4.36 20.25 -12.90
N VAL A 217 4.08 19.06 -12.35
CA VAL A 217 4.07 18.80 -10.91
C VAL A 217 5.49 18.47 -10.47
N VAL A 218 5.96 19.13 -9.42
CA VAL A 218 7.31 18.93 -8.86
C VAL A 218 7.23 18.71 -7.36
N LEU A 219 8.14 17.88 -6.84
CA LEU A 219 8.29 17.68 -5.40
C LEU A 219 8.96 18.89 -4.76
N THR A 220 8.59 19.19 -3.51
CA THR A 220 9.16 20.30 -2.74
C THR A 220 9.28 19.95 -1.26
N GLY A 221 10.18 20.64 -0.56
CA GLY A 221 10.49 20.33 0.83
C GLY A 221 11.21 18.99 0.98
N PRO A 222 11.29 18.46 2.21
CA PRO A 222 11.95 17.17 2.45
C PRO A 222 11.04 16.02 2.09
N THR A 223 11.62 14.86 1.82
CA THR A 223 10.88 13.60 1.94
C THR A 223 10.72 13.22 3.41
N PHE A 224 9.58 12.63 3.75
CA PHE A 224 9.24 12.22 5.12
C PHE A 224 9.25 10.70 5.25
N SER A 225 9.83 10.20 6.35
CA SER A 225 9.81 8.79 6.73
C SER A 225 9.72 8.64 8.24
N GLY A 226 9.35 7.47 8.70
CA GLY A 226 9.27 7.14 10.13
C GLY A 226 8.21 7.95 10.88
N GLY A 227 8.08 7.74 12.18
CA GLY A 227 7.09 8.42 13.02
C GLY A 227 5.66 8.25 12.49
N ALA A 228 5.00 9.37 12.16
CA ALA A 228 3.66 9.40 11.60
C ALA A 228 3.56 8.66 10.23
N PHE A 229 4.65 8.59 9.47
CA PHE A 229 4.70 7.93 8.16
C PHE A 229 4.96 6.41 8.24
N GLY A 230 5.19 5.87 9.45
CA GLY A 230 5.34 4.43 9.65
C GLY A 230 6.71 3.88 9.27
N ASN A 231 6.77 2.55 9.18
CA ASN A 231 8.01 1.80 8.92
C ASN A 231 7.84 0.92 7.68
N GLY A 232 7.77 1.56 6.51
CA GLY A 232 7.54 0.88 5.24
C GLY A 232 6.10 0.38 5.06
N VAL A 233 5.85 -0.31 3.96
CA VAL A 233 4.56 -0.85 3.54
C VAL A 233 4.53 -2.36 3.76
N GLY A 234 3.43 -2.88 4.31
CA GLY A 234 3.26 -4.30 4.62
C GLY A 234 1.87 -4.83 4.30
N VAL A 235 1.72 -6.15 4.27
CA VAL A 235 0.41 -6.79 4.10
C VAL A 235 -0.39 -6.65 5.39
N GLY A 236 -1.55 -5.98 5.31
CA GLY A 236 -2.50 -5.89 6.41
C GLY A 236 -3.30 -7.19 6.56
N ILE A 237 -3.40 -7.72 7.77
CA ILE A 237 -4.07 -9.00 8.06
C ILE A 237 -4.84 -8.87 9.37
N ARG A 238 -5.97 -9.56 9.51
CA ARG A 238 -6.71 -9.60 10.77
C ARG A 238 -5.84 -10.11 11.92
N LYS A 239 -6.06 -9.62 13.13
CA LYS A 239 -5.27 -10.00 14.31
C LYS A 239 -5.40 -11.48 14.68
N ASP A 240 -6.53 -12.08 14.42
CA ASP A 240 -6.84 -13.48 14.69
C ASP A 240 -6.30 -14.43 13.59
N ASP A 241 -5.87 -13.92 12.44
CA ASP A 241 -5.40 -14.73 11.31
C ASP A 241 -3.87 -14.91 11.30
N THR A 242 -3.36 -15.45 12.40
CA THR A 242 -1.92 -15.60 12.62
C THR A 242 -1.25 -16.57 11.64
N GLU A 243 -1.97 -17.57 11.15
CA GLU A 243 -1.42 -18.53 10.18
C GLU A 243 -1.25 -17.89 8.80
N LEU A 244 -2.20 -17.06 8.36
CA LEU A 244 -2.05 -16.31 7.12
C LEU A 244 -0.89 -15.32 7.21
N LEU A 245 -0.73 -14.66 8.36
CA LEU A 245 0.40 -13.76 8.64
C LEU A 245 1.75 -14.47 8.51
N LYS A 246 1.88 -15.69 9.08
CA LYS A 246 3.09 -16.51 8.95
C LYS A 246 3.38 -16.88 7.49
N LYS A 247 2.33 -17.25 6.73
CA LYS A 247 2.47 -17.59 5.30
C LYS A 247 2.96 -16.38 4.49
N PHE A 248 2.38 -15.19 4.68
CA PHE A 248 2.83 -13.98 4.00
C PHE A 248 4.27 -13.61 4.38
N ASN A 249 4.66 -13.68 5.65
CA ASN A 249 6.03 -13.42 6.07
C ASN A 249 7.03 -14.39 5.42
N ALA A 250 6.71 -15.68 5.35
CA ALA A 250 7.55 -16.66 4.67
C ALA A 250 7.65 -16.39 3.15
N ALA A 251 6.55 -16.02 2.51
CA ALA A 251 6.50 -15.68 1.09
C ALA A 251 7.30 -14.41 0.78
N ILE A 252 7.19 -13.36 1.62
CA ILE A 252 7.96 -12.12 1.49
C ILE A 252 9.44 -12.40 1.61
N ASN A 253 9.88 -13.20 2.62
CA ASN A 253 11.27 -13.59 2.76
C ASN A 253 11.80 -14.31 1.52
N LYS A 254 11.00 -15.22 0.95
CA LYS A 254 11.36 -15.95 -0.27
C LYS A 254 11.45 -15.03 -1.48
N ALA A 255 10.47 -14.13 -1.65
CA ALA A 255 10.43 -13.16 -2.74
C ALA A 255 11.61 -12.17 -2.66
N ARG A 256 11.97 -11.73 -1.44
CA ARG A 256 13.15 -10.89 -1.19
C ARG A 256 14.44 -11.62 -1.56
N LYS A 257 14.63 -12.85 -1.04
CA LYS A 257 15.82 -13.66 -1.32
C LYS A 257 16.02 -13.94 -2.81
N ASN A 258 14.94 -14.12 -3.56
CA ASN A 258 14.96 -14.38 -5.00
C ASN A 258 15.05 -13.11 -5.85
N GLY A 259 15.05 -11.91 -5.24
CA GLY A 259 15.07 -10.63 -5.95
C GLY A 259 13.75 -10.27 -6.65
N ASP A 260 12.65 -10.99 -6.38
CA ASP A 260 11.37 -10.69 -7.02
C ASP A 260 10.83 -9.34 -6.61
N ILE A 261 10.94 -8.95 -5.31
CA ILE A 261 10.44 -7.66 -4.83
C ILE A 261 11.20 -6.53 -5.52
N SER A 262 12.54 -6.59 -5.53
CA SER A 262 13.41 -5.62 -6.20
C SER A 262 13.09 -5.48 -7.70
N ARG A 263 12.95 -6.61 -8.39
CA ARG A 263 12.61 -6.64 -9.83
C ARG A 263 11.23 -6.01 -10.10
N ILE A 264 10.22 -6.34 -9.29
CA ILE A 264 8.87 -5.79 -9.45
C ILE A 264 8.87 -4.29 -9.08
N ALA A 265 9.57 -3.90 -8.00
CA ALA A 265 9.70 -2.51 -7.59
C ALA A 265 10.36 -1.67 -8.70
N THR A 266 11.49 -2.12 -9.24
CA THR A 266 12.19 -1.44 -10.34
C THR A 266 11.31 -1.29 -11.58
N LYS A 267 10.51 -2.30 -11.90
CA LYS A 267 9.57 -2.25 -13.03
C LYS A 267 8.51 -1.16 -12.87
N TRP A 268 7.95 -1.02 -11.66
CA TRP A 268 6.80 -0.14 -11.44
C TRP A 268 7.18 1.25 -10.95
N PHE A 269 8.24 1.39 -10.17
CA PHE A 269 8.70 2.66 -9.60
C PHE A 269 9.88 3.28 -10.36
N GLY A 270 10.56 2.52 -11.22
CA GLY A 270 11.79 2.96 -11.88
C GLY A 270 13.05 2.82 -11.01
N PHE A 271 12.90 2.40 -9.75
CA PHE A 271 14.00 2.18 -8.79
C PHE A 271 13.67 1.02 -7.83
N ASP A 272 14.68 0.52 -7.13
CA ASP A 272 14.49 -0.53 -6.13
C ASP A 272 14.00 0.07 -4.80
N ALA A 273 12.73 -0.12 -4.49
CA ALA A 273 12.10 0.25 -3.23
C ALA A 273 11.98 -0.93 -2.25
N SER A 274 12.62 -2.08 -2.53
CA SER A 274 12.52 -3.26 -1.66
C SER A 274 13.19 -3.03 -0.30
N MET A 275 12.54 -3.56 0.76
CA MET A 275 13.09 -3.57 2.12
C MET A 275 13.84 -4.86 2.41
#